data_fee994629cad4ebae852da945a481215
#
_entry.id   fee994629cad4ebae852da945a481215
#
_cell.length_a   1.000
_cell.length_b   1.000
_cell.length_c   1.000
_cell.angle_alpha   90.00
_cell.angle_beta   90.00
_cell.angle_gamma   90.00
#
_symmetry.space_group_name_H-M   'P 1'
#
loop_
_entity.id
_entity.type
_entity.pdbx_description
1 polymer ?
#
loop_
_entity_poly.entity_id
_entity_poly.type
_entity_poly.pdbx_seq_one_letter_code
_entity_poly.pdbx_strand_id
1 'polypeptide(L)'
;MKKLTAAALGLVALAALPISAANWSDTFVGYQYSNQFRDPGLLGTQVKNRLELSGAAGWDYGTNFFDVNMLSATKSAPANTSTGQPAPGAPGNTEVYVVYRSSFDLGKIFKTNLGFGPVREVDFTVGFDFDSQDNHFASNKKLMMAGPQFGFDVSHGFWNLGIGACREANYNGVVQQEVDFRTQFIVWTAWHKGFDLGVPVTFKGWMNYVGAKGKDGFGVDTKPETVGDLYLLADISSLFGRKPGAIFIGPGFEYWNNKFGGKNVTAPASQPYNNNQQTTALMLSAEIHF
;
A
#
# COMPACT_ATOMS: atom_id res chain seq x y z
N MET A 1 -4.50 0.83 22.75
CA MET A 1 -3.03 0.72 22.81
C MET A 1 -2.51 -0.71 22.96
N LYS A 2 -2.92 -1.51 23.97
CA LYS A 2 -2.37 -2.88 24.16
C LYS A 2 -2.67 -3.89 23.02
N LYS A 3 -3.72 -3.70 22.22
CA LYS A 3 -4.06 -4.60 21.09
C LYS A 3 -3.27 -4.32 19.82
N LEU A 4 -2.90 -3.06 19.56
CA LEU A 4 -2.04 -2.70 18.41
C LEU A 4 -0.58 -3.16 18.58
N THR A 5 -0.06 -3.09 19.83
CA THR A 5 1.31 -3.53 20.13
C THR A 5 1.47 -5.07 19.93
N ALA A 6 0.43 -5.85 20.21
CA ALA A 6 0.46 -7.30 20.00
C ALA A 6 0.39 -7.70 18.51
N ALA A 7 -0.35 -6.94 17.70
CA ALA A 7 -0.43 -7.20 16.27
C ALA A 7 0.89 -6.84 15.55
N ALA A 8 1.53 -5.71 15.92
CA ALA A 8 2.82 -5.31 15.36
C ALA A 8 3.95 -6.29 15.73
N LEU A 9 3.97 -6.81 16.97
CA LEU A 9 4.94 -7.82 17.41
C LEU A 9 4.72 -9.18 16.72
N GLY A 10 3.49 -9.55 16.42
CA GLY A 10 3.16 -10.78 15.68
C GLY A 10 3.62 -10.71 14.21
N LEU A 11 3.55 -9.55 13.58
CA LEU A 11 3.98 -9.34 12.18
C LEU A 11 5.52 -9.32 12.04
N VAL A 12 6.23 -8.78 13.01
CA VAL A 12 7.71 -8.84 13.05
C VAL A 12 8.20 -10.30 13.21
N ALA A 13 7.46 -11.14 13.96
CA ALA A 13 7.78 -12.55 14.08
C ALA A 13 7.50 -13.35 12.79
N LEU A 14 6.52 -12.95 11.97
CA LEU A 14 6.27 -13.55 10.64
C LEU A 14 7.33 -13.17 9.61
N ALA A 15 7.89 -11.97 9.68
CA ALA A 15 9.02 -11.54 8.85
C ALA A 15 10.33 -12.28 9.22
N ALA A 16 10.41 -12.86 10.41
CA ALA A 16 11.55 -13.64 10.89
C ALA A 16 11.43 -15.17 10.63
N LEU A 17 10.42 -15.63 9.88
CA LEU A 17 10.37 -17.03 9.43
C LEU A 17 11.61 -17.31 8.56
N PRO A 18 12.23 -18.51 8.69
CA PRO A 18 13.56 -18.75 8.18
C PRO A 18 13.65 -18.48 6.67
N ILE A 19 14.38 -17.47 6.32
CA ILE A 19 14.80 -17.08 4.95
C ILE A 19 15.64 -18.20 4.29
N SER A 20 15.90 -19.30 5.00
CA SER A 20 16.69 -20.44 4.51
C SER A 20 16.11 -21.18 3.30
N ALA A 21 14.88 -20.85 2.88
CA ALA A 21 14.25 -21.37 1.66
C ALA A 21 14.12 -20.33 0.53
N ALA A 22 14.53 -19.09 0.76
CA ALA A 22 14.50 -18.05 -0.26
C ALA A 22 15.78 -18.13 -1.13
N ASN A 23 15.60 -18.12 -2.45
CA ASN A 23 16.69 -18.04 -3.42
C ASN A 23 17.32 -16.65 -3.47
N TRP A 24 16.50 -15.64 -3.15
CA TRP A 24 16.89 -14.25 -3.00
C TRP A 24 15.87 -13.53 -2.08
N SER A 25 16.32 -12.48 -1.43
CA SER A 25 15.46 -11.58 -0.66
C SER A 25 16.00 -10.17 -0.68
N ASP A 26 15.10 -9.20 -0.62
CA ASP A 26 15.38 -7.80 -0.37
C ASP A 26 14.37 -7.27 0.65
N THR A 27 14.87 -6.69 1.72
CA THR A 27 14.04 -6.11 2.79
C THR A 27 14.57 -4.74 3.14
N PHE A 28 13.69 -3.78 3.35
CA PHE A 28 14.10 -2.43 3.74
C PHE A 28 13.19 -1.82 4.80
N VAL A 29 13.76 -0.87 5.51
CA VAL A 29 13.02 0.10 6.30
C VAL A 29 13.02 1.42 5.55
N GLY A 30 11.83 1.95 5.29
CA GLY A 30 11.59 3.22 4.63
C GLY A 30 11.04 4.28 5.58
N TYR A 31 11.32 5.54 5.27
CA TYR A 31 10.68 6.69 5.90
C TYR A 31 10.22 7.67 4.83
N GLN A 32 8.94 8.04 4.87
CA GLN A 32 8.38 9.04 3.97
C GLN A 32 7.70 10.16 4.77
N TYR A 33 7.82 11.37 4.23
CA TYR A 33 7.20 12.58 4.77
C TYR A 33 6.44 13.33 3.70
N SER A 34 5.23 13.77 4.01
CA SER A 34 4.49 14.73 3.19
C SER A 34 3.52 15.56 4.04
N ASN A 35 3.26 16.77 3.56
CA ASN A 35 2.20 17.66 4.07
C ASN A 35 1.01 17.76 3.11
N GLN A 36 0.90 16.82 2.17
CA GLN A 36 -0.10 16.85 1.10
C GLN A 36 -1.09 15.67 1.16
N PHE A 37 -1.02 14.84 2.20
CA PHE A 37 -2.00 13.78 2.39
C PHE A 37 -3.41 14.35 2.56
N ARG A 38 -4.40 13.55 2.22
CA ARG A 38 -5.81 13.89 2.43
C ARG A 38 -6.54 12.69 3.01
N ASP A 39 -7.30 12.91 4.07
CA ASP A 39 -8.13 11.88 4.70
C ASP A 39 -9.62 12.22 4.53
N PRO A 40 -10.46 11.21 4.28
CA PRO A 40 -11.90 11.39 4.16
C PRO A 40 -12.47 12.11 5.40
N GLY A 41 -13.34 13.09 5.15
CA GLY A 41 -14.01 13.85 6.20
C GLY A 41 -13.22 15.03 6.77
N LEU A 42 -11.94 15.19 6.43
CA LEU A 42 -11.12 16.32 6.85
C LEU A 42 -11.06 17.40 5.76
N LEU A 43 -10.88 18.65 6.16
CA LEU A 43 -10.65 19.76 5.24
C LEU A 43 -9.15 19.97 5.01
N GLY A 44 -8.78 20.34 3.79
CA GLY A 44 -7.39 20.65 3.43
C GLY A 44 -6.48 19.43 3.39
N THR A 45 -5.19 19.67 3.55
CA THR A 45 -4.16 18.64 3.56
C THR A 45 -3.67 18.34 4.97
N GLN A 46 -3.19 17.15 5.18
CA GLN A 46 -2.68 16.65 6.44
C GLN A 46 -1.19 16.35 6.33
N VAL A 47 -0.46 16.61 7.40
CA VAL A 47 0.95 16.24 7.56
C VAL A 47 1.02 14.83 8.14
N LYS A 48 1.65 13.92 7.41
CA LYS A 48 1.90 12.55 7.88
C LYS A 48 3.36 12.17 7.70
N ASN A 49 3.85 11.38 8.65
CA ASN A 49 5.07 10.60 8.55
C ASN A 49 4.65 9.14 8.33
N ARG A 50 5.35 8.44 7.45
CA ARG A 50 5.16 7.02 7.20
C ARG A 50 6.47 6.30 7.49
N LEU A 51 6.44 5.35 8.40
CA LEU A 51 7.49 4.36 8.57
C LEU A 51 7.03 3.10 7.83
N GLU A 52 7.87 2.62 6.93
CA GLU A 52 7.60 1.46 6.08
C GLU A 52 8.56 0.33 6.46
N LEU A 53 8.04 -0.89 6.54
CA LEU A 53 8.82 -2.12 6.51
C LEU A 53 8.32 -2.93 5.33
N SER A 54 9.16 -3.09 4.33
CA SER A 54 8.78 -3.75 3.09
C SER A 54 9.83 -4.78 2.68
N GLY A 55 9.40 -5.80 1.95
CA GLY A 55 10.33 -6.78 1.45
C GLY A 55 9.71 -7.73 0.43
N ALA A 56 10.58 -8.31 -0.37
CA ALA A 56 10.26 -9.37 -1.32
C ALA A 56 11.26 -10.51 -1.21
N ALA A 57 10.79 -11.72 -1.46
CA ALA A 57 11.63 -12.91 -1.49
C ALA A 57 11.16 -13.86 -2.58
N GLY A 58 12.11 -14.43 -3.36
CA GLY A 58 11.85 -15.45 -4.35
C GLY A 58 12.23 -16.84 -3.82
N TRP A 59 11.43 -17.84 -4.17
CA TRP A 59 11.64 -19.25 -3.88
C TRP A 59 11.43 -20.07 -5.16
N ASP A 60 11.62 -21.38 -5.10
CA ASP A 60 11.64 -22.23 -6.31
C ASP A 60 10.40 -22.12 -7.18
N TYR A 61 9.23 -21.84 -6.58
CA TYR A 61 7.96 -21.85 -7.29
C TYR A 61 7.23 -20.50 -7.28
N GLY A 62 7.90 -19.42 -6.92
CA GLY A 62 7.26 -18.10 -6.93
C GLY A 62 7.93 -17.04 -6.11
N THR A 63 7.15 -16.02 -5.72
CA THR A 63 7.61 -14.88 -4.93
C THR A 63 6.62 -14.54 -3.84
N ASN A 64 7.14 -13.98 -2.75
CA ASN A 64 6.35 -13.36 -1.70
C ASN A 64 6.73 -11.88 -1.59
N PHE A 65 5.74 -11.05 -1.32
CA PHE A 65 5.89 -9.63 -1.05
C PHE A 65 5.11 -9.26 0.20
N PHE A 66 5.68 -8.44 1.04
CA PHE A 66 4.97 -7.80 2.14
C PHE A 66 5.32 -6.32 2.22
N ASP A 67 4.37 -5.54 2.70
CA ASP A 67 4.54 -4.11 2.95
C ASP A 67 3.72 -3.71 4.16
N VAL A 68 4.36 -3.09 5.14
CA VAL A 68 3.76 -2.62 6.39
C VAL A 68 4.03 -1.15 6.54
N ASN A 69 3.00 -0.34 6.38
CA ASN A 69 3.05 1.10 6.51
C ASN A 69 2.45 1.52 7.86
N MET A 70 3.22 2.23 8.66
CA MET A 70 2.79 2.85 9.92
C MET A 70 2.78 4.37 9.71
N LEU A 71 1.60 4.95 9.57
CA LEU A 71 1.44 6.38 9.36
C LEU A 71 1.13 7.05 10.69
N SER A 72 1.77 8.17 10.94
CA SER A 72 1.50 9.05 12.09
C SER A 72 1.21 10.45 11.59
N ALA A 73 0.01 10.93 11.89
CA ALA A 73 -0.42 12.28 11.52
C ALA A 73 -0.13 13.28 12.64
N THR A 74 -0.11 14.55 12.27
CA THR A 74 -0.15 15.65 13.23
C THR A 74 -1.60 15.94 13.65
N LYS A 75 -1.80 16.93 14.52
CA LYS A 75 -3.13 17.41 14.93
C LYS A 75 -4.06 17.82 13.78
N SER A 76 -3.54 17.95 12.55
CA SER A 76 -4.38 18.24 11.36
C SER A 76 -5.23 17.04 10.93
N ALA A 77 -4.89 15.83 11.38
CA ALA A 77 -5.69 14.62 11.23
C ALA A 77 -5.82 13.97 12.62
N PRO A 78 -6.81 14.38 13.42
CA PRO A 78 -6.89 14.01 14.83
C PRO A 78 -7.33 12.57 15.04
N ALA A 79 -6.79 11.96 16.10
CA ALA A 79 -7.29 10.70 16.63
C ALA A 79 -8.57 10.92 17.44
N ASN A 80 -9.53 10.02 17.29
CA ASN A 80 -10.70 9.81 18.18
C ASN A 80 -11.42 11.08 18.69
N THR A 81 -11.55 12.12 17.86
CA THR A 81 -12.39 13.26 18.23
C THR A 81 -13.85 12.97 17.91
N SER A 82 -14.76 13.45 18.75
CA SER A 82 -16.20 13.22 18.59
C SER A 82 -16.79 13.78 17.28
N THR A 83 -16.13 14.78 16.70
CA THR A 83 -16.55 15.43 15.47
C THR A 83 -15.73 15.00 14.25
N GLY A 84 -14.62 14.26 14.48
CA GLY A 84 -13.63 13.96 13.43
C GLY A 84 -12.82 15.17 12.99
N GLN A 85 -13.02 16.34 13.56
CA GLN A 85 -12.32 17.58 13.20
C GLN A 85 -11.20 17.91 14.17
N PRO A 86 -10.14 18.64 13.73
CA PRO A 86 -9.10 19.12 14.62
C PRO A 86 -9.66 19.88 15.81
N ALA A 87 -9.17 19.55 17.02
CA ALA A 87 -9.55 20.20 18.26
C ALA A 87 -8.30 20.56 19.08
N PRO A 88 -8.35 21.60 19.93
CA PRO A 88 -7.24 21.93 20.82
C PRO A 88 -6.85 20.73 21.70
N GLY A 89 -5.56 20.38 21.69
CA GLY A 89 -5.03 19.28 22.48
C GLY A 89 -5.29 17.86 21.94
N ALA A 90 -6.00 17.70 20.81
CA ALA A 90 -6.19 16.40 20.18
C ALA A 90 -4.85 15.91 19.60
N PRO A 91 -4.47 14.64 19.87
CA PRO A 91 -3.31 14.03 19.20
C PRO A 91 -3.62 13.78 17.72
N GLY A 92 -2.58 13.62 16.90
CA GLY A 92 -2.72 13.11 15.54
C GLY A 92 -3.12 11.62 15.54
N ASN A 93 -3.78 11.18 14.46
CA ASN A 93 -4.16 9.79 14.29
C ASN A 93 -2.95 8.92 13.93
N THR A 94 -3.13 7.62 14.12
CA THR A 94 -2.24 6.57 13.66
C THR A 94 -2.99 5.64 12.71
N GLU A 95 -2.32 5.24 11.64
CA GLU A 95 -2.83 4.29 10.67
C GLU A 95 -1.78 3.18 10.47
N VAL A 96 -2.24 1.94 10.36
CA VAL A 96 -1.38 0.82 9.98
C VAL A 96 -2.01 0.16 8.75
N TYR A 97 -1.29 0.18 7.65
CA TYR A 97 -1.69 -0.46 6.40
C TYR A 97 -0.73 -1.61 6.08
N VAL A 98 -1.27 -2.79 5.85
CA VAL A 98 -0.49 -4.01 5.58
C VAL A 98 -0.93 -4.60 4.26
N VAL A 99 0.04 -4.90 3.39
CA VAL A 99 -0.16 -5.61 2.13
C VAL A 99 0.65 -6.89 2.15
N TYR A 100 0.07 -7.99 1.69
CA TYR A 100 0.78 -9.22 1.43
C TYR A 100 0.34 -9.82 0.10
N ARG A 101 1.32 -10.29 -0.67
CA ARG A 101 1.09 -11.01 -1.92
C ARG A 101 1.98 -12.26 -1.98
N SER A 102 1.41 -13.37 -2.38
CA SER A 102 2.13 -14.59 -2.73
C SER A 102 1.78 -14.96 -4.16
N SER A 103 2.78 -14.98 -5.03
CA SER A 103 2.64 -15.31 -6.45
C SER A 103 3.29 -16.66 -6.73
N PHE A 104 2.54 -17.58 -7.30
CA PHE A 104 2.92 -18.94 -7.63
C PHE A 104 3.18 -19.02 -9.14
N ASP A 105 4.44 -19.24 -9.54
CA ASP A 105 4.85 -19.40 -10.94
C ASP A 105 4.31 -20.73 -11.49
N LEU A 106 3.27 -20.63 -12.31
CA LEU A 106 2.60 -21.80 -12.88
C LEU A 106 3.50 -22.54 -13.86
N GLY A 107 4.40 -21.84 -14.54
CA GLY A 107 5.38 -22.46 -15.45
C GLY A 107 6.34 -23.39 -14.71
N LYS A 108 6.86 -22.96 -13.57
CA LYS A 108 7.72 -23.78 -12.71
C LYS A 108 6.96 -24.93 -12.05
N ILE A 109 5.75 -24.67 -11.56
CA ILE A 109 4.92 -25.71 -10.92
C ILE A 109 4.58 -26.83 -11.89
N PHE A 110 4.13 -26.47 -13.10
CA PHE A 110 3.75 -27.47 -14.14
C PHE A 110 4.91 -27.90 -15.04
N LYS A 111 6.14 -27.39 -14.80
CA LYS A 111 7.35 -27.68 -15.58
C LYS A 111 7.13 -27.44 -17.08
N THR A 112 6.49 -26.35 -17.43
CA THR A 112 6.19 -25.97 -18.81
C THR A 112 6.40 -24.48 -19.02
N ASN A 113 6.74 -24.08 -20.25
CA ASN A 113 6.83 -22.67 -20.58
C ASN A 113 5.44 -22.12 -20.86
N LEU A 114 4.96 -21.18 -20.02
CA LEU A 114 3.70 -20.47 -20.18
C LEU A 114 3.90 -19.04 -20.72
N GLY A 115 5.13 -18.64 -21.01
CA GLY A 115 5.44 -17.32 -21.60
C GLY A 115 4.89 -17.22 -23.04
N PHE A 116 4.42 -16.02 -23.41
CA PHE A 116 3.96 -15.70 -24.76
C PHE A 116 4.14 -14.22 -25.07
N GLY A 117 4.53 -13.88 -26.29
CA GLY A 117 4.79 -12.49 -26.69
C GLY A 117 5.76 -11.80 -25.70
N PRO A 118 5.39 -10.67 -25.07
CA PRO A 118 6.23 -9.99 -24.08
C PRO A 118 6.07 -10.56 -22.66
N VAL A 119 5.18 -11.52 -22.45
CA VAL A 119 4.96 -12.16 -21.15
C VAL A 119 6.00 -13.23 -20.91
N ARG A 120 6.83 -13.05 -19.89
CA ARG A 120 7.90 -14.00 -19.51
C ARG A 120 7.34 -15.12 -18.63
N GLU A 121 6.49 -14.79 -17.69
CA GLU A 121 5.95 -15.72 -16.70
C GLU A 121 4.46 -15.48 -16.46
N VAL A 122 3.76 -16.55 -16.10
CA VAL A 122 2.35 -16.53 -15.72
C VAL A 122 2.24 -17.11 -14.33
N ASP A 123 1.75 -16.29 -13.41
CA ASP A 123 1.58 -16.64 -12.00
C ASP A 123 0.10 -16.75 -11.64
N PHE A 124 -0.18 -17.42 -10.52
CA PHE A 124 -1.40 -17.26 -9.76
C PHE A 124 -1.08 -16.57 -8.44
N THR A 125 -1.65 -15.38 -8.23
CA THR A 125 -1.39 -14.56 -7.04
C THR A 125 -2.57 -14.61 -6.10
N VAL A 126 -2.28 -14.78 -4.81
CA VAL A 126 -3.20 -14.58 -3.70
C VAL A 126 -2.65 -13.51 -2.77
N GLY A 127 -3.54 -12.80 -2.07
CA GLY A 127 -3.06 -11.77 -1.16
C GLY A 127 -4.15 -11.16 -0.31
N PHE A 128 -3.71 -10.27 0.57
CA PHE A 128 -4.61 -9.50 1.43
C PHE A 128 -4.08 -8.09 1.66
N ASP A 129 -5.00 -7.17 1.95
CA ASP A 129 -4.71 -5.84 2.46
C ASP A 129 -5.48 -5.64 3.76
N PHE A 130 -4.80 -5.15 4.80
CA PHE A 130 -5.41 -4.74 6.06
C PHE A 130 -5.08 -3.29 6.34
N ASP A 131 -6.09 -2.52 6.74
CA ASP A 131 -5.92 -1.15 7.23
C ASP A 131 -6.64 -1.01 8.57
N SER A 132 -6.03 -0.25 9.46
CA SER A 132 -6.65 0.14 10.73
C SER A 132 -6.24 1.55 11.10
N GLN A 133 -7.22 2.41 11.35
CA GLN A 133 -7.02 3.78 11.77
C GLN A 133 -7.70 4.07 13.11
N ASP A 134 -7.12 4.96 13.89
CA ASP A 134 -7.69 5.42 15.17
C ASP A 134 -8.37 6.80 15.09
N ASN A 135 -8.71 7.26 13.89
CA ASN A 135 -9.46 8.48 13.67
C ASN A 135 -10.99 8.29 13.89
N HIS A 136 -11.79 9.34 13.67
CA HIS A 136 -13.25 9.28 13.83
C HIS A 136 -13.92 8.29 12.87
N PHE A 137 -13.41 8.17 11.66
CA PHE A 137 -13.89 7.18 10.68
C PHE A 137 -13.53 5.75 11.10
N ALA A 138 -12.42 5.58 11.80
CA ALA A 138 -11.94 4.33 12.38
C ALA A 138 -11.99 3.15 11.40
N SER A 139 -11.53 3.36 10.16
CA SER A 139 -11.54 2.31 9.14
C SER A 139 -10.80 1.07 9.64
N ASN A 140 -11.33 -0.10 9.29
CA ASN A 140 -10.73 -1.40 9.57
C ASN A 140 -10.97 -2.29 8.34
N LYS A 141 -10.19 -2.01 7.29
CA LYS A 141 -10.28 -2.71 6.01
C LYS A 141 -9.67 -4.10 6.11
N LYS A 142 -10.37 -5.07 5.55
CA LYS A 142 -9.95 -6.45 5.40
C LYS A 142 -10.26 -6.86 3.96
N LEU A 143 -9.28 -6.83 3.08
CA LEU A 143 -9.43 -7.20 1.68
C LEU A 143 -8.64 -8.49 1.42
N MET A 144 -9.29 -9.45 0.78
CA MET A 144 -8.66 -10.67 0.23
C MET A 144 -8.77 -10.64 -1.28
N MET A 145 -7.72 -11.10 -1.98
CA MET A 145 -7.70 -11.10 -3.45
C MET A 145 -7.03 -12.36 -4.00
N ALA A 146 -7.43 -12.74 -5.22
CA ALA A 146 -6.79 -13.80 -5.99
C ALA A 146 -7.00 -13.61 -7.49
N GLY A 147 -6.02 -14.06 -8.30
CA GLY A 147 -6.12 -14.07 -9.75
C GLY A 147 -4.80 -14.29 -10.47
N PRO A 148 -4.82 -14.42 -11.79
CA PRO A 148 -3.62 -14.49 -12.62
C PRO A 148 -2.82 -13.19 -12.60
N GLN A 149 -1.50 -13.33 -12.69
CA GLN A 149 -0.53 -12.26 -12.85
C GLN A 149 0.43 -12.60 -13.99
N PHE A 150 0.83 -11.59 -14.72
CA PHE A 150 1.74 -11.69 -15.85
C PHE A 150 3.00 -10.88 -15.55
N GLY A 151 4.15 -11.53 -15.65
CA GLY A 151 5.45 -10.90 -15.52
C GLY A 151 6.02 -10.55 -16.90
N PHE A 152 6.56 -9.35 -17.04
CA PHE A 152 7.14 -8.84 -18.27
C PHE A 152 8.66 -8.66 -18.12
N ASP A 153 9.40 -8.92 -19.20
CA ASP A 153 10.81 -8.62 -19.25
C ASP A 153 11.05 -7.11 -19.26
N VAL A 154 11.79 -6.66 -18.25
CA VAL A 154 12.27 -5.28 -18.16
C VAL A 154 13.77 -5.34 -17.85
N SER A 155 14.60 -4.71 -18.70
CA SER A 155 16.04 -4.65 -18.46
C SER A 155 16.32 -3.94 -17.13
N HIS A 156 17.14 -4.55 -16.27
CA HIS A 156 17.46 -4.06 -14.93
C HIS A 156 16.23 -3.85 -14.03
N GLY A 157 15.27 -4.78 -14.09
CA GLY A 157 14.09 -4.70 -13.26
C GLY A 157 13.01 -5.73 -13.59
N PHE A 158 11.78 -5.42 -13.22
CA PHE A 158 10.58 -6.21 -13.51
C PHE A 158 9.36 -5.30 -13.69
N TRP A 159 8.35 -5.84 -14.34
CA TRP A 159 6.99 -5.28 -14.36
C TRP A 159 6.00 -6.44 -14.30
N ASN A 160 5.10 -6.37 -13.32
CA ASN A 160 4.03 -7.34 -13.13
C ASN A 160 2.68 -6.66 -13.30
N LEU A 161 1.75 -7.34 -13.94
CA LEU A 161 0.36 -6.91 -14.11
C LEU A 161 -0.56 -8.08 -13.81
N GLY A 162 -1.47 -7.91 -12.87
CA GLY A 162 -2.44 -8.93 -12.51
C GLY A 162 -3.88 -8.44 -12.61
N ILE A 163 -4.80 -9.38 -12.76
CA ILE A 163 -6.23 -9.17 -12.75
C ILE A 163 -6.90 -10.32 -11.98
N GLY A 164 -7.91 -10.00 -11.19
CA GLY A 164 -8.57 -11.05 -10.41
C GLY A 164 -9.83 -10.58 -9.73
N ALA A 165 -10.23 -11.34 -8.72
CA ALA A 165 -11.35 -11.01 -7.85
C ALA A 165 -10.84 -10.64 -6.46
N CYS A 166 -11.54 -9.71 -5.81
CA CYS A 166 -11.33 -9.38 -4.41
C CYS A 166 -12.65 -9.25 -3.66
N ARG A 167 -12.60 -9.44 -2.35
CA ARG A 167 -13.68 -9.15 -1.43
C ARG A 167 -13.14 -8.38 -0.25
N GLU A 168 -13.89 -7.37 0.18
CA GLU A 168 -13.51 -6.47 1.27
C GLU A 168 -14.62 -6.43 2.32
N ALA A 169 -14.24 -6.41 3.59
CA ALA A 169 -15.05 -5.90 4.67
C ALA A 169 -14.35 -4.69 5.27
N ASN A 170 -15.12 -3.68 5.68
CA ASN A 170 -14.55 -2.47 6.28
C ASN A 170 -15.49 -1.92 7.35
N TYR A 171 -14.92 -1.47 8.46
CA TYR A 171 -15.67 -0.81 9.52
C TYR A 171 -15.78 0.69 9.22
N ASN A 172 -16.95 1.25 9.49
CA ASN A 172 -17.21 2.68 9.45
C ASN A 172 -17.57 3.16 10.86
N GLY A 173 -16.65 3.85 11.53
CA GLY A 173 -16.81 4.32 12.90
C GLY A 173 -17.86 5.43 13.06
N VAL A 174 -18.23 6.15 11.98
CA VAL A 174 -19.25 7.17 12.02
C VAL A 174 -20.64 6.57 12.20
N VAL A 175 -20.95 5.50 11.45
CA VAL A 175 -22.22 4.76 11.57
C VAL A 175 -22.10 3.54 12.48
N GLN A 176 -20.91 3.28 13.02
CA GLN A 176 -20.60 2.17 13.93
C GLN A 176 -20.99 0.80 13.35
N GLN A 177 -20.72 0.59 12.08
CA GLN A 177 -21.10 -0.61 11.37
C GLN A 177 -19.95 -1.17 10.53
N GLU A 178 -19.75 -2.49 10.56
CA GLU A 178 -18.95 -3.21 9.58
C GLU A 178 -19.81 -3.42 8.31
N VAL A 179 -19.22 -3.10 7.15
CA VAL A 179 -19.82 -3.29 5.84
C VAL A 179 -19.07 -4.42 5.13
N ASP A 180 -19.77 -5.49 4.83
CA ASP A 180 -19.27 -6.60 4.03
C ASP A 180 -19.66 -6.35 2.56
N PHE A 181 -18.67 -5.97 1.76
CA PHE A 181 -18.87 -5.63 0.36
C PHE A 181 -19.00 -6.87 -0.52
N ARG A 182 -19.67 -6.73 -1.66
CA ARG A 182 -19.75 -7.81 -2.66
C ARG A 182 -18.38 -8.02 -3.31
N THR A 183 -18.16 -9.19 -3.89
CA THR A 183 -16.97 -9.51 -4.69
C THR A 183 -16.85 -8.58 -5.89
N GLN A 184 -15.63 -8.08 -6.10
CA GLN A 184 -15.26 -7.16 -7.17
C GLN A 184 -14.15 -7.74 -8.03
N PHE A 185 -13.92 -7.16 -9.21
CA PHE A 185 -12.66 -7.31 -9.88
C PHE A 185 -11.61 -6.35 -9.30
N ILE A 186 -10.37 -6.79 -9.35
CA ILE A 186 -9.20 -6.01 -9.00
C ILE A 186 -8.17 -6.15 -10.11
N VAL A 187 -7.50 -5.03 -10.44
CA VAL A 187 -6.29 -5.01 -11.27
C VAL A 187 -5.16 -4.47 -10.40
N TRP A 188 -4.03 -5.15 -10.41
CA TRP A 188 -2.84 -4.70 -9.70
C TRP A 188 -1.62 -4.70 -10.60
N THR A 189 -0.70 -3.81 -10.34
CA THR A 189 0.58 -3.75 -11.05
C THR A 189 1.68 -3.32 -10.09
N ALA A 190 2.88 -3.84 -10.30
CA ALA A 190 4.08 -3.43 -9.59
C ALA A 190 5.26 -3.43 -10.57
N TRP A 191 6.16 -2.48 -10.41
CA TRP A 191 7.34 -2.34 -11.26
C TRP A 191 8.56 -1.87 -10.48
N HIS A 192 9.70 -2.25 -11.02
CA HIS A 192 11.01 -1.78 -10.61
C HIS A 192 11.90 -1.65 -11.85
N LYS A 193 12.59 -0.53 -11.98
CA LYS A 193 13.50 -0.26 -13.08
C LYS A 193 14.71 0.52 -12.59
N GLY A 194 15.89 -0.08 -12.73
CA GLY A 194 17.16 0.59 -12.49
C GLY A 194 17.63 1.40 -13.70
N PHE A 195 18.24 2.54 -13.45
CA PHE A 195 18.91 3.43 -14.43
C PHE A 195 20.27 3.86 -13.90
N ASP A 196 21.16 4.24 -14.80
CA ASP A 196 22.38 4.94 -14.46
C ASP A 196 22.29 6.37 -15.06
N LEU A 197 22.24 7.37 -14.21
CA LEU A 197 22.21 8.80 -14.58
C LEU A 197 23.46 9.52 -14.04
N GLY A 198 24.61 8.82 -13.99
CA GLY A 198 25.83 9.27 -13.32
C GLY A 198 25.83 8.90 -11.82
N VAL A 199 24.67 8.57 -11.29
CA VAL A 199 24.43 7.85 -10.02
C VAL A 199 23.39 6.77 -10.32
N PRO A 200 23.43 5.61 -9.65
CA PRO A 200 22.36 4.62 -9.81
C PRO A 200 21.04 5.18 -9.29
N VAL A 201 20.00 5.07 -10.10
CA VAL A 201 18.64 5.54 -9.79
C VAL A 201 17.66 4.40 -10.00
N THR A 202 16.71 4.28 -9.10
CA THR A 202 15.62 3.32 -9.19
C THR A 202 14.29 4.03 -9.36
N PHE A 203 13.53 3.63 -10.38
CA PHE A 203 12.10 3.95 -10.53
C PHE A 203 11.28 2.74 -10.15
N LYS A 204 10.52 2.81 -9.08
CA LYS A 204 9.69 1.71 -8.59
C LYS A 204 8.32 2.20 -8.17
N GLY A 205 7.37 1.27 -8.09
CA GLY A 205 6.05 1.57 -7.62
C GLY A 205 5.08 0.42 -7.76
N TRP A 206 3.87 0.68 -7.33
CA TRP A 206 2.73 -0.23 -7.44
C TRP A 206 1.44 0.56 -7.60
N MET A 207 0.41 -0.08 -8.15
CA MET A 207 -0.93 0.48 -8.26
C MET A 207 -1.98 -0.62 -8.22
N ASN A 208 -3.08 -0.35 -7.50
CA ASN A 208 -4.28 -1.18 -7.49
C ASN A 208 -5.48 -0.39 -8.01
N TYR A 209 -6.33 -1.04 -8.80
CA TYR A 209 -7.65 -0.56 -9.19
C TYR A 209 -8.68 -1.60 -8.73
N VAL A 210 -9.63 -1.17 -7.91
CA VAL A 210 -10.72 -2.01 -7.37
C VAL A 210 -12.05 -1.50 -7.90
N GLY A 211 -12.87 -2.36 -8.47
CA GLY A 211 -14.21 -2.03 -8.96
C GLY A 211 -15.16 -1.53 -7.86
N ALA A 212 -16.27 -0.91 -8.24
CA ALA A 212 -17.26 -0.44 -7.28
C ALA A 212 -17.82 -1.59 -6.43
N LYS A 213 -17.83 -1.44 -5.11
CA LYS A 213 -18.04 -2.49 -4.11
C LYS A 213 -19.51 -2.67 -3.66
N GLY A 214 -20.43 -1.89 -4.19
CA GLY A 214 -21.82 -1.85 -3.75
C GLY A 214 -22.08 -0.64 -2.87
N LYS A 215 -22.88 -0.78 -1.82
CA LYS A 215 -23.22 0.32 -0.90
C LYS A 215 -22.25 0.37 0.29
N ASP A 216 -21.87 1.59 0.67
CA ASP A 216 -21.10 1.87 1.88
C ASP A 216 -21.97 1.84 3.15
N GLY A 217 -21.38 2.15 4.31
CA GLY A 217 -22.07 2.21 5.59
C GLY A 217 -23.16 3.30 5.68
N PHE A 218 -23.19 4.24 4.75
CA PHE A 218 -24.25 5.26 4.63
C PHE A 218 -25.35 4.87 3.64
N GLY A 219 -25.27 3.68 3.02
CA GLY A 219 -26.18 3.22 2.00
C GLY A 219 -25.94 3.84 0.61
N VAL A 220 -24.81 4.53 0.41
CA VAL A 220 -24.43 5.19 -0.84
C VAL A 220 -23.63 4.24 -1.72
N ASP A 221 -23.86 4.27 -3.03
CA ASP A 221 -23.11 3.44 -3.98
C ASP A 221 -21.65 3.88 -4.04
N THR A 222 -20.76 2.92 -3.78
CA THR A 222 -19.30 3.13 -3.86
C THR A 222 -18.86 3.39 -5.30
N LYS A 223 -17.72 4.03 -5.45
CA LYS A 223 -17.02 4.25 -6.71
C LYS A 223 -15.82 3.31 -6.83
N PRO A 224 -15.33 3.05 -8.05
CA PRO A 224 -14.06 2.37 -8.23
C PRO A 224 -12.95 3.13 -7.52
N GLU A 225 -12.10 2.39 -6.81
CA GLU A 225 -10.98 2.89 -6.04
C GLU A 225 -9.68 2.67 -6.80
N THR A 226 -8.83 3.67 -6.84
CA THR A 226 -7.46 3.55 -7.38
C THR A 226 -6.49 4.03 -6.32
N VAL A 227 -5.50 3.21 -5.99
CA VAL A 227 -4.43 3.56 -5.05
C VAL A 227 -3.09 3.08 -5.57
N GLY A 228 -2.05 3.88 -5.39
CA GLY A 228 -0.69 3.49 -5.74
C GLY A 228 0.34 4.51 -5.33
N ASP A 229 1.56 4.00 -5.18
CA ASP A 229 2.75 4.77 -4.89
C ASP A 229 3.78 4.60 -6.01
N LEU A 230 4.52 5.66 -6.28
CA LEU A 230 5.66 5.60 -7.17
C LEU A 230 6.83 6.38 -6.57
N TYR A 231 8.05 5.93 -6.84
CA TYR A 231 9.27 6.48 -6.28
C TYR A 231 10.35 6.59 -7.34
N LEU A 232 11.12 7.67 -7.25
CA LEU A 232 12.36 7.85 -8.03
C LEU A 232 13.49 8.09 -7.04
N LEU A 233 14.30 7.06 -6.79
CA LEU A 233 15.25 7.06 -5.69
C LEU A 233 16.68 6.93 -6.21
N ALA A 234 17.58 7.79 -5.75
CA ALA A 234 19.01 7.71 -6.01
C ALA A 234 19.68 6.83 -4.94
N ASP A 235 20.57 5.94 -5.37
CA ASP A 235 21.44 5.18 -4.47
C ASP A 235 22.57 6.09 -3.97
N ILE A 236 22.55 6.38 -2.68
CA ILE A 236 23.56 7.20 -1.99
C ILE A 236 24.45 6.37 -1.07
N SER A 237 24.44 5.06 -1.19
CA SER A 237 25.18 4.13 -0.33
C SER A 237 26.67 4.44 -0.25
N SER A 238 27.28 4.83 -1.38
CA SER A 238 28.71 5.17 -1.46
C SER A 238 29.10 6.36 -0.60
N LEU A 239 28.18 7.33 -0.38
CA LEU A 239 28.43 8.49 0.49
C LEU A 239 28.61 8.08 1.96
N PHE A 240 28.10 6.91 2.33
CA PHE A 240 28.17 6.33 3.67
C PHE A 240 29.13 5.14 3.77
N GLY A 241 29.95 4.89 2.73
CA GLY A 241 30.88 3.76 2.70
C GLY A 241 30.17 2.39 2.70
N ARG A 242 28.93 2.33 2.20
CA ARG A 242 28.14 1.11 2.10
C ARG A 242 28.20 0.51 0.69
N LYS A 243 27.87 -0.78 0.59
CA LYS A 243 27.71 -1.44 -0.70
C LYS A 243 26.57 -0.77 -1.49
N PRO A 244 26.68 -0.69 -2.83
CA PRO A 244 25.55 -0.23 -3.67
C PRO A 244 24.26 -0.97 -3.35
N GLY A 245 23.14 -0.24 -3.36
CA GLY A 245 21.83 -0.80 -3.06
C GLY A 245 21.44 -0.80 -1.59
N ALA A 246 22.24 -0.20 -0.68
CA ALA A 246 21.96 -0.21 0.75
C ALA A 246 21.17 1.01 1.24
N ILE A 247 21.34 2.19 0.62
CA ILE A 247 20.70 3.43 1.07
C ILE A 247 20.21 4.22 -0.14
N PHE A 248 18.93 4.52 -0.13
CA PHE A 248 18.28 5.29 -1.19
C PHE A 248 17.59 6.53 -0.64
N ILE A 249 17.53 7.59 -1.45
CA ILE A 249 16.76 8.82 -1.16
C ILE A 249 16.18 9.41 -2.43
N GLY A 250 15.00 9.99 -2.34
CA GLY A 250 14.41 10.68 -3.48
C GLY A 250 12.94 11.04 -3.30
N PRO A 251 12.31 11.60 -4.33
CA PRO A 251 10.87 11.85 -4.31
C PRO A 251 10.05 10.56 -4.42
N GLY A 252 8.95 10.56 -3.69
CA GLY A 252 7.84 9.63 -3.85
C GLY A 252 6.55 10.38 -4.19
N PHE A 253 5.58 9.67 -4.69
CA PHE A 253 4.27 10.23 -5.01
C PHE A 253 3.18 9.21 -4.71
N GLU A 254 2.21 9.57 -3.86
CA GLU A 254 1.00 8.80 -3.62
C GLU A 254 -0.16 9.36 -4.43
N TYR A 255 -0.83 8.47 -5.13
CA TYR A 255 -2.13 8.73 -5.74
C TYR A 255 -3.19 7.79 -5.15
N TRP A 256 -4.21 8.34 -4.53
CA TRP A 256 -5.35 7.55 -4.03
C TRP A 256 -6.64 8.27 -4.38
N ASN A 257 -7.44 7.70 -5.23
CA ASN A 257 -8.72 8.26 -5.66
C ASN A 257 -9.89 7.41 -5.19
N ASN A 258 -10.96 8.05 -4.77
CA ASN A 258 -12.14 7.44 -4.18
C ASN A 258 -11.78 6.53 -3.00
N LYS A 259 -11.03 7.08 -2.03
CA LYS A 259 -10.59 6.36 -0.83
C LYS A 259 -11.72 5.54 -0.23
N PHE A 260 -11.47 4.25 0.04
CA PHE A 260 -12.43 3.28 0.56
C PHE A 260 -13.71 3.14 -0.27
N GLY A 261 -13.69 3.55 -1.55
CA GLY A 261 -14.86 3.58 -2.44
C GLY A 261 -15.73 4.84 -2.30
N GLY A 262 -15.33 5.80 -1.48
CA GLY A 262 -16.03 7.07 -1.34
C GLY A 262 -15.89 7.95 -2.58
N LYS A 263 -16.95 8.67 -2.96
CA LYS A 263 -16.91 9.61 -4.08
C LYS A 263 -16.20 10.89 -3.67
N ASN A 264 -15.13 11.27 -4.38
CA ASN A 264 -14.49 12.58 -4.19
C ASN A 264 -15.38 13.69 -4.74
N VAL A 265 -16.04 14.43 -3.82
CA VAL A 265 -16.87 15.61 -4.13
C VAL A 265 -16.58 16.69 -3.12
N THR A 266 -16.71 17.95 -3.52
CA THR A 266 -16.76 19.07 -2.58
C THR A 266 -18.11 19.01 -1.89
N ALA A 267 -18.14 18.63 -0.62
CA ALA A 267 -19.35 18.56 0.17
C ALA A 267 -19.49 19.80 1.07
N PRO A 268 -20.70 20.26 1.37
CA PRO A 268 -20.91 21.30 2.36
C PRO A 268 -20.40 20.86 3.75
N ALA A 269 -20.10 21.82 4.61
CA ALA A 269 -19.60 21.54 5.96
C ALA A 269 -20.53 20.63 6.79
N SER A 270 -21.82 20.58 6.44
CA SER A 270 -22.80 19.67 7.04
C SER A 270 -22.66 18.19 6.64
N GLN A 271 -21.86 17.89 5.59
CA GLN A 271 -21.60 16.54 5.11
C GLN A 271 -20.09 16.36 4.79
N PRO A 272 -19.22 16.48 5.77
CA PRO A 272 -17.77 16.48 5.54
C PRO A 272 -17.22 15.15 5.03
N TYR A 273 -17.95 14.03 5.19
CA TYR A 273 -17.47 12.68 4.84
C TYR A 273 -17.17 12.48 3.35
N ASN A 274 -17.73 13.32 2.48
CA ASN A 274 -17.47 13.27 1.04
C ASN A 274 -16.30 14.16 0.61
N ASN A 275 -15.67 14.88 1.53
CA ASN A 275 -14.50 15.67 1.24
C ASN A 275 -13.22 14.81 1.31
N ASN A 276 -12.20 15.20 0.54
CA ASN A 276 -10.87 14.62 0.60
C ASN A 276 -10.82 13.10 0.33
N GLN A 277 -11.67 12.60 -0.56
CA GLN A 277 -11.62 11.21 -1.02
C GLN A 277 -10.48 10.95 -2.03
N GLN A 278 -9.65 11.94 -2.29
CA GLN A 278 -8.51 11.85 -3.20
C GLN A 278 -7.27 12.43 -2.54
N THR A 279 -6.19 11.63 -2.54
CA THR A 279 -4.83 12.08 -2.23
C THR A 279 -4.02 12.18 -3.51
N THR A 280 -3.25 13.27 -3.62
CA THR A 280 -2.14 13.45 -4.55
C THR A 280 -1.02 14.05 -3.72
N ALA A 281 -0.13 13.22 -3.19
CA ALA A 281 0.88 13.66 -2.23
C ALA A 281 2.28 13.41 -2.78
N LEU A 282 3.05 14.49 -2.98
CA LEU A 282 4.48 14.39 -3.19
C LEU A 282 5.15 14.14 -1.84
N MET A 283 6.02 13.15 -1.78
CA MET A 283 6.72 12.71 -0.57
C MET A 283 8.23 12.88 -0.71
N LEU A 284 8.90 13.15 0.38
CA LEU A 284 10.33 12.87 0.50
C LEU A 284 10.47 11.45 1.09
N SER A 285 11.28 10.61 0.43
CA SER A 285 11.45 9.21 0.78
C SER A 285 12.91 8.86 0.98
N ALA A 286 13.19 8.03 1.98
CA ALA A 286 14.49 7.43 2.22
C ALA A 286 14.32 5.96 2.62
N GLU A 287 15.24 5.08 2.18
CA GLU A 287 15.19 3.64 2.44
C GLU A 287 16.55 3.12 2.83
N ILE A 288 16.57 2.15 3.74
CA ILE A 288 17.75 1.39 4.13
C ILE A 288 17.45 -0.09 3.90
N HIS A 289 18.21 -0.72 3.00
CA HIS A 289 18.10 -2.12 2.61
C HIS A 289 19.09 -3.00 3.36
N PHE A 290 18.70 -4.26 3.66
CA PHE A 290 19.54 -5.25 4.39
C PHE A 290 19.17 -6.70 4.07
#